data_536b8b222579dd16c6d0f36327ba0270
#
_entry.id   536b8b222579dd16c6d0f36327ba0270
#
_cell.length_a   1.000
_cell.length_b   1.000
_cell.length_c   1.000
_cell.angle_alpha   90.00
_cell.angle_beta   90.00
_cell.angle_gamma   90.00
#
_symmetry.space_group_name_H-M   'P 1'
#
loop_
_entity.id
_entity.type
_entity.pdbx_description
1 polymer ?
#
loop_
_entity_poly.entity_id
_entity_poly.type
_entity_poly.pdbx_seq_one_letter_code
_entity_poly.pdbx_strand_id
1 'polypeptide(L)'
;MKTNERILRINSVLQNHFIKHPQSGMVLAKEFMPLFIENGIFNKDYREGLPIRKVLRALDTENSLDKIPYVHAERKSKITNWYFRPLLLSLVIFMGMLSSCSFKSNTDFPEVTHVAFQKEKHGKWGMVGVNGNILFENKFDKRPSYAVNGVFRIQDYDTNQYLYYSATPTPKLIGTPKGYKQGGICSEGIIPVVSADERIHYLTETGETAFYLLPYQGKEFLCVSPFFTEQRAWFRLENRKCGYIDPQGNVVIEPIYDNAFPFHEGKAIVYNKEADKWLVIDPNGKELFEASSNGYQQYSYTFFENGYCLIENFLLNEKGEKAQRFPSNIYSISPFIDNVALFQDSKTGLWGQLNIEGESIGEPKYSRALGLSLIHISEPTRQAEIS
;
A
#
# COMPACT_ATOMS: atom_id res chain seq x y z
N MET A 1 -1.99 2.83 -35.74
CA MET A 1 -1.86 2.81 -34.28
C MET A 1 -2.15 4.20 -33.72
N LYS A 2 -3.06 4.33 -32.77
CA LYS A 2 -3.41 5.61 -32.11
C LYS A 2 -2.24 6.11 -31.25
N THR A 3 -2.12 7.41 -31.07
CA THR A 3 -0.95 8.04 -30.37
C THR A 3 -0.74 7.48 -28.96
N ASN A 4 -1.79 7.35 -28.16
CA ASN A 4 -1.69 6.82 -26.79
C ASN A 4 -1.25 5.35 -26.75
N GLU A 5 -1.76 4.53 -27.67
CA GLU A 5 -1.34 3.12 -27.79
C GLU A 5 0.17 3.01 -28.14
N ARG A 6 0.66 3.92 -28.98
CA ARG A 6 2.08 3.97 -29.34
C ARG A 6 2.95 4.31 -28.13
N ILE A 7 2.53 5.30 -27.32
CA ILE A 7 3.25 5.71 -26.10
C ILE A 7 3.33 4.55 -25.10
N LEU A 8 2.23 3.84 -24.87
CA LEU A 8 2.20 2.68 -23.98
C LEU A 8 3.16 1.59 -24.43
N ARG A 9 3.19 1.28 -25.74
CA ARG A 9 4.13 0.28 -26.29
C ARG A 9 5.58 0.73 -26.20
N ILE A 10 5.89 2.03 -26.43
CA ILE A 10 7.23 2.57 -26.23
C ILE A 10 7.65 2.36 -24.78
N ASN A 11 6.81 2.70 -23.80
CA ASN A 11 7.12 2.52 -22.39
C ASN A 11 7.38 1.06 -22.03
N SER A 12 6.55 0.13 -22.53
CA SER A 12 6.73 -1.31 -22.28
C SER A 12 8.08 -1.82 -22.82
N VAL A 13 8.47 -1.39 -24.02
CA VAL A 13 9.74 -1.78 -24.62
C VAL A 13 10.94 -1.21 -23.86
N LEU A 14 10.86 0.06 -23.46
CA LEU A 14 11.92 0.71 -22.66
C LEU A 14 12.04 0.06 -21.28
N GLN A 15 10.93 -0.23 -20.64
CA GLN A 15 10.87 -0.94 -19.37
C GLN A 15 11.58 -2.29 -19.46
N ASN A 16 11.20 -3.12 -20.43
CA ASN A 16 11.79 -4.43 -20.64
C ASN A 16 13.29 -4.36 -20.96
N HIS A 17 13.72 -3.35 -21.72
CA HIS A 17 15.13 -3.16 -22.03
C HIS A 17 15.93 -2.80 -20.78
N PHE A 18 15.51 -1.80 -20.01
CA PHE A 18 16.26 -1.36 -18.82
C PHE A 18 16.21 -2.35 -17.67
N ILE A 19 15.16 -3.17 -17.56
CA ILE A 19 15.13 -4.32 -16.64
C ILE A 19 16.22 -5.35 -16.99
N LYS A 20 16.36 -5.67 -18.28
CA LYS A 20 17.38 -6.64 -18.75
C LYS A 20 18.80 -6.08 -18.71
N HIS A 21 18.94 -4.75 -18.78
CA HIS A 21 20.22 -4.05 -18.83
C HIS A 21 20.30 -2.94 -17.77
N PRO A 22 20.26 -3.28 -16.46
CA PRO A 22 20.16 -2.31 -15.37
C PRO A 22 21.38 -1.38 -15.26
N GLN A 23 22.53 -1.79 -15.80
CA GLN A 23 23.75 -0.98 -15.83
C GLN A 23 23.85 -0.05 -17.06
N SER A 24 22.85 -0.05 -17.92
CA SER A 24 22.83 0.84 -19.09
C SER A 24 22.71 2.30 -18.62
N GLY A 25 23.63 3.13 -19.03
CA GLY A 25 23.55 4.58 -18.84
C GLY A 25 22.48 5.23 -19.74
N MET A 26 22.58 6.54 -19.91
CA MET A 26 21.77 7.27 -20.89
C MET A 26 22.16 6.84 -22.32
N VAL A 27 21.19 6.42 -23.10
CA VAL A 27 21.33 5.96 -24.49
C VAL A 27 20.54 6.87 -25.41
N LEU A 28 21.10 7.24 -26.56
CA LEU A 28 20.42 8.09 -27.53
C LEU A 28 19.10 7.42 -27.97
N ALA A 29 18.00 8.17 -28.00
CA ALA A 29 16.69 7.65 -28.35
C ALA A 29 16.63 6.99 -29.75
N LYS A 30 17.49 7.44 -30.69
CA LYS A 30 17.62 6.84 -32.02
C LYS A 30 18.13 5.39 -32.00
N GLU A 31 18.94 5.03 -31.01
CA GLU A 31 19.52 3.68 -30.89
C GLU A 31 18.49 2.61 -30.52
N PHE A 32 17.34 3.03 -30.00
CA PHE A 32 16.20 2.15 -29.73
C PHE A 32 15.33 1.86 -30.95
N MET A 33 15.59 2.48 -32.10
CA MET A 33 14.77 2.27 -33.29
C MET A 33 14.71 0.80 -33.76
N PRO A 34 15.80 0.02 -33.77
CA PRO A 34 15.72 -1.40 -34.12
C PRO A 34 14.74 -2.15 -33.20
N LEU A 35 14.83 -1.92 -31.89
CA LEU A 35 13.98 -2.56 -30.88
C LEU A 35 12.50 -2.14 -31.03
N PHE A 36 12.24 -0.88 -31.35
CA PHE A 36 10.88 -0.39 -31.60
C PHE A 36 10.27 -0.95 -32.90
N ILE A 37 11.09 -1.22 -33.89
CA ILE A 37 10.64 -1.85 -35.15
C ILE A 37 10.35 -3.33 -34.93
N GLU A 38 11.22 -4.05 -34.23
CA GLU A 38 11.03 -5.45 -33.86
C GLU A 38 9.70 -5.65 -33.09
N ASN A 39 9.38 -4.70 -32.19
CA ASN A 39 8.13 -4.72 -31.42
C ASN A 39 6.94 -4.10 -32.15
N GLY A 40 7.04 -3.82 -33.45
CA GLY A 40 5.93 -3.35 -34.29
C GLY A 40 5.43 -1.95 -33.96
N ILE A 41 6.24 -1.10 -33.29
CA ILE A 41 5.86 0.29 -32.95
C ILE A 41 6.05 1.21 -34.14
N PHE A 42 7.10 0.98 -34.91
CA PHE A 42 7.41 1.67 -36.17
C PHE A 42 7.66 0.66 -37.30
N ASN A 43 7.28 0.97 -38.53
CA ASN A 43 7.48 0.06 -39.64
C ASN A 43 8.93 0.04 -40.16
N LYS A 44 9.61 1.18 -40.06
CA LYS A 44 11.03 1.34 -40.46
C LYS A 44 11.64 2.57 -39.85
N ASP A 45 12.98 2.57 -39.71
CA ASP A 45 13.73 3.78 -39.44
C ASP A 45 14.09 4.52 -40.73
N TYR A 46 14.09 5.83 -40.64
CA TYR A 46 14.60 6.71 -41.69
C TYR A 46 15.18 7.96 -41.03
N ARG A 47 16.27 8.47 -41.59
CA ARG A 47 17.00 9.63 -41.08
C ARG A 47 17.40 9.45 -39.61
N GLU A 48 17.95 8.28 -39.28
CA GLU A 48 18.53 7.94 -37.97
C GLU A 48 17.65 8.32 -36.77
N GLY A 49 16.52 7.66 -36.61
CA GLY A 49 15.62 7.85 -35.48
C GLY A 49 14.60 8.99 -35.66
N LEU A 50 14.35 9.45 -36.87
CA LEU A 50 13.31 10.47 -37.09
C LEU A 50 11.93 10.05 -36.59
N PRO A 51 11.47 8.78 -36.71
CA PRO A 51 10.17 8.37 -36.19
C PRO A 51 10.00 8.61 -34.69
N ILE A 52 10.97 8.17 -33.87
CA ILE A 52 10.90 8.38 -32.42
C ILE A 52 11.07 9.85 -32.06
N ARG A 53 11.99 10.57 -32.73
CA ARG A 53 12.18 12.02 -32.47
C ARG A 53 10.94 12.84 -32.81
N LYS A 54 10.10 12.44 -33.80
CA LYS A 54 8.81 13.09 -34.04
C LYS A 54 7.84 12.91 -32.89
N VAL A 55 7.76 11.72 -32.32
CA VAL A 55 6.92 11.43 -31.14
C VAL A 55 7.37 12.29 -29.96
N LEU A 56 8.67 12.31 -29.66
CA LEU A 56 9.22 13.07 -28.52
C LEU A 56 9.04 14.58 -28.68
N ARG A 57 9.20 15.13 -29.90
CA ARG A 57 8.95 16.54 -30.18
C ARG A 57 7.48 16.91 -30.02
N ALA A 58 6.56 16.06 -30.47
CA ALA A 58 5.13 16.30 -30.28
C ALA A 58 4.78 16.36 -28.79
N LEU A 59 5.25 15.38 -28.01
CA LEU A 59 5.05 15.35 -26.55
C LEU A 59 5.70 16.57 -25.85
N ASP A 60 6.87 16.98 -26.29
CA ASP A 60 7.55 18.17 -25.74
C ASP A 60 6.78 19.46 -26.03
N THR A 61 6.25 19.60 -27.23
CA THR A 61 5.40 20.74 -27.62
C THR A 61 4.10 20.80 -26.80
N GLU A 62 3.55 19.63 -26.45
CA GLU A 62 2.35 19.48 -25.64
C GLU A 62 2.60 19.53 -24.13
N ASN A 63 3.84 19.76 -23.66
CA ASN A 63 4.26 19.63 -22.26
C ASN A 63 3.88 18.27 -21.63
N SER A 64 3.99 17.19 -22.40
CA SER A 64 3.54 15.86 -22.04
C SER A 64 4.64 14.80 -22.13
N LEU A 65 5.92 15.19 -21.95
CA LEU A 65 7.07 14.27 -21.96
C LEU A 65 7.03 13.25 -20.81
N ASP A 66 6.38 13.60 -19.71
CA ASP A 66 6.10 12.74 -18.55
C ASP A 66 5.36 11.44 -18.94
N LYS A 67 4.62 11.43 -20.07
CA LYS A 67 4.01 10.22 -20.63
C LYS A 67 5.04 9.14 -21.03
N ILE A 68 6.31 9.52 -21.21
CA ILE A 68 7.44 8.59 -21.39
C ILE A 68 8.49 8.89 -20.32
N PRO A 69 8.36 8.33 -19.10
CA PRO A 69 9.19 8.69 -17.96
C PRO A 69 10.68 8.40 -18.15
N TYR A 70 11.01 7.52 -19.09
CA TYR A 70 12.40 7.19 -19.45
C TYR A 70 13.11 8.29 -20.24
N VAL A 71 12.38 9.29 -20.77
CA VAL A 71 12.97 10.28 -21.66
C VAL A 71 13.78 11.33 -20.88
N HIS A 72 14.92 11.68 -21.43
CA HIS A 72 15.73 12.83 -21.02
C HIS A 72 16.02 13.72 -22.22
N ALA A 73 15.70 15.01 -22.08
CA ALA A 73 15.91 16.02 -23.14
C ALA A 73 17.10 16.92 -22.78
N GLU A 74 18.20 16.80 -23.50
CA GLU A 74 19.34 17.72 -23.42
C GLU A 74 19.12 18.87 -24.38
N ARG A 75 18.72 20.04 -23.88
CA ARG A 75 18.41 21.22 -24.68
C ARG A 75 19.66 22.05 -24.94
N LYS A 76 20.06 22.21 -26.20
CA LYS A 76 21.11 23.10 -26.67
C LYS A 76 20.50 24.28 -27.43
N SER A 77 21.24 25.36 -27.63
CA SER A 77 20.72 26.61 -28.23
C SER A 77 19.97 26.43 -29.58
N LYS A 78 20.30 25.40 -30.36
CA LYS A 78 19.66 25.16 -31.69
C LYS A 78 19.07 23.77 -31.85
N ILE A 79 19.37 22.82 -30.97
CA ILE A 79 18.97 21.41 -31.08
C ILE A 79 18.66 20.80 -29.70
N THR A 80 17.70 19.88 -29.69
CA THR A 80 17.44 19.03 -28.52
C THR A 80 17.90 17.62 -28.83
N ASN A 81 18.81 17.08 -28.02
CA ASN A 81 19.18 15.67 -28.04
C ASN A 81 18.25 14.89 -27.13
N TRP A 82 17.75 13.77 -27.62
CA TRP A 82 16.84 12.90 -26.90
C TRP A 82 17.55 11.63 -26.48
N TYR A 83 17.45 11.31 -25.18
CA TYR A 83 18.01 10.10 -24.59
C TYR A 83 16.90 9.33 -23.90
N PHE A 84 17.06 8.03 -23.81
CA PHE A 84 16.37 7.22 -22.83
C PHE A 84 17.36 6.81 -21.74
N ARG A 85 16.90 6.82 -20.50
CA ARG A 85 17.68 6.44 -19.32
C ARG A 85 16.86 5.50 -18.45
N PRO A 86 17.51 4.59 -17.69
CA PRO A 86 16.81 3.86 -16.64
C PRO A 86 16.21 4.86 -15.66
N LEU A 87 15.05 4.57 -15.14
CA LEU A 87 14.49 5.30 -14.00
C LEU A 87 15.44 5.07 -12.83
N LEU A 88 15.83 6.15 -12.14
CA LEU A 88 16.81 6.08 -11.04
C LEU A 88 16.44 4.99 -10.03
N LEU A 89 17.46 4.36 -9.44
CA LEU A 89 17.42 3.11 -8.66
C LEU A 89 16.35 3.04 -7.55
N SER A 90 15.85 4.14 -7.04
CA SER A 90 14.75 4.17 -6.08
C SER A 90 13.42 3.61 -6.63
N LEU A 91 13.20 3.71 -7.95
CA LEU A 91 12.06 3.07 -8.62
C LEU A 91 12.43 1.69 -9.22
N VAL A 92 13.72 1.46 -9.53
CA VAL A 92 14.20 0.22 -10.17
C VAL A 92 14.44 -0.90 -9.17
N ILE A 93 14.78 -0.60 -7.92
CA ILE A 93 14.83 -1.62 -6.85
C ILE A 93 13.44 -2.19 -6.61
N PHE A 94 12.40 -1.37 -6.69
CA PHE A 94 11.01 -1.84 -6.59
C PHE A 94 10.57 -2.67 -7.81
N MET A 95 11.12 -2.40 -9.01
CA MET A 95 10.84 -3.17 -10.23
C MET A 95 11.83 -4.31 -10.51
N GLY A 96 13.05 -4.24 -10.04
CA GLY A 96 14.10 -5.24 -10.31
C GLY A 96 13.99 -6.50 -9.47
N MET A 97 13.30 -6.46 -8.32
CA MET A 97 12.96 -7.66 -7.54
C MET A 97 11.79 -8.45 -8.14
N LEU A 98 11.09 -7.89 -9.12
CA LEU A 98 9.96 -8.52 -9.79
C LEU A 98 10.35 -9.46 -10.94
N SER A 99 11.65 -9.60 -11.29
CA SER A 99 12.08 -10.28 -12.51
C SER A 99 12.72 -11.66 -12.31
N SER A 100 12.84 -12.17 -11.09
CA SER A 100 13.42 -13.51 -10.86
C SER A 100 12.51 -14.53 -10.17
N CYS A 101 11.28 -14.15 -9.85
CA CYS A 101 10.22 -15.08 -9.51
C CYS A 101 8.95 -14.62 -10.21
N SER A 102 8.22 -15.55 -10.82
CA SER A 102 6.86 -15.33 -11.29
C SER A 102 5.91 -15.19 -10.08
N PHE A 103 6.20 -14.21 -9.23
CA PHE A 103 5.29 -13.74 -8.23
C PHE A 103 4.67 -12.45 -8.76
N LYS A 104 3.36 -12.45 -8.95
CA LYS A 104 2.57 -11.24 -8.92
C LYS A 104 2.96 -10.56 -7.60
N SER A 105 3.56 -9.37 -7.64
CA SER A 105 3.63 -8.52 -6.47
C SER A 105 2.22 -8.02 -6.18
N ASN A 106 1.46 -8.84 -5.50
CA ASN A 106 0.37 -8.34 -4.72
C ASN A 106 1.03 -7.70 -3.50
N THR A 107 1.22 -6.39 -3.52
CA THR A 107 1.30 -5.62 -2.29
C THR A 107 -0.11 -5.67 -1.72
N ASP A 108 -0.37 -6.69 -0.90
CA ASP A 108 -1.71 -7.02 -0.43
C ASP A 108 -2.22 -6.02 0.63
N PHE A 109 -1.36 -5.10 1.07
CA PHE A 109 -1.78 -3.98 1.90
C PHE A 109 -2.28 -2.80 1.06
N PRO A 110 -3.33 -2.11 1.53
CA PRO A 110 -3.87 -0.94 0.86
C PRO A 110 -2.82 0.16 0.69
N GLU A 111 -2.48 0.51 -0.55
CA GLU A 111 -1.47 1.50 -0.87
C GLU A 111 -1.99 2.93 -0.66
N VAL A 112 -1.23 3.76 0.09
CA VAL A 112 -1.49 5.20 0.21
C VAL A 112 -1.04 5.92 -1.04
N THR A 113 -1.99 6.57 -1.69
CA THR A 113 -1.73 7.36 -2.91
C THR A 113 -1.62 8.85 -2.64
N HIS A 114 -2.34 9.36 -1.65
CA HIS A 114 -2.37 10.78 -1.32
C HIS A 114 -2.50 11.00 0.20
N VAL A 115 -1.96 12.13 0.66
CA VAL A 115 -2.00 12.58 2.05
C VAL A 115 -2.70 13.95 2.17
N ALA A 116 -3.34 14.19 3.31
CA ALA A 116 -3.99 15.47 3.58
C ALA A 116 -2.95 16.55 3.95
N PHE A 117 -3.11 17.75 3.44
CA PHE A 117 -2.30 18.90 3.81
C PHE A 117 -3.13 20.18 3.97
N GLN A 118 -2.60 21.16 4.68
CA GLN A 118 -3.11 22.53 4.76
C GLN A 118 -2.05 23.49 4.25
N LYS A 119 -2.44 24.43 3.41
CA LYS A 119 -1.55 25.47 2.88
C LYS A 119 -1.29 26.55 3.92
N GLU A 120 -2.29 26.83 4.75
CA GLU A 120 -2.24 27.85 5.81
C GLU A 120 -2.71 27.24 7.12
N LYS A 121 -2.14 27.69 8.24
CA LYS A 121 -2.57 27.28 9.58
C LYS A 121 -4.07 27.62 9.75
N HIS A 122 -4.86 26.62 10.10
CA HIS A 122 -6.33 26.70 10.20
C HIS A 122 -7.08 26.96 8.87
N GLY A 123 -6.40 26.82 7.73
CA GLY A 123 -7.04 26.82 6.41
C GLY A 123 -7.84 25.54 6.13
N LYS A 124 -8.49 25.52 4.98
CA LYS A 124 -9.16 24.30 4.48
C LYS A 124 -8.12 23.25 4.07
N TRP A 125 -8.51 21.98 4.18
CA TRP A 125 -7.68 20.87 3.80
C TRP A 125 -7.70 20.60 2.30
N GLY A 126 -6.54 20.27 1.77
CA GLY A 126 -6.31 19.74 0.45
C GLY A 126 -5.73 18.33 0.49
N MET A 127 -5.37 17.83 -0.67
CA MET A 127 -4.71 16.53 -0.84
C MET A 127 -3.52 16.65 -1.80
N VAL A 128 -2.43 16.01 -1.42
CA VAL A 128 -1.20 15.92 -2.22
C VAL A 128 -0.82 14.45 -2.38
N GLY A 129 -0.42 14.07 -3.59
CA GLY A 129 0.06 12.73 -3.87
C GLY A 129 1.40 12.44 -3.21
N VAL A 130 1.70 11.18 -2.97
CA VAL A 130 3.01 10.74 -2.44
C VAL A 130 4.17 11.16 -3.35
N ASN A 131 3.90 11.44 -4.62
CA ASN A 131 4.84 12.00 -5.59
C ASN A 131 5.00 13.54 -5.52
N GLY A 132 4.32 14.21 -4.58
CA GLY A 132 4.33 15.65 -4.39
C GLY A 132 3.38 16.46 -5.28
N ASN A 133 2.63 15.81 -6.18
CA ASN A 133 1.66 16.49 -7.03
C ASN A 133 0.38 16.82 -6.25
N ILE A 134 -0.03 18.07 -6.26
CA ILE A 134 -1.26 18.50 -5.60
C ILE A 134 -2.46 17.99 -6.38
N LEU A 135 -3.31 17.21 -5.71
CA LEU A 135 -4.55 16.71 -6.28
C LEU A 135 -5.64 17.78 -6.25
N PHE A 136 -5.82 18.42 -5.11
CA PHE A 136 -6.69 19.58 -4.91
C PHE A 136 -6.28 20.37 -3.65
N GLU A 137 -6.63 21.64 -3.60
CA GLU A 137 -6.36 22.54 -2.47
C GLU A 137 -7.67 23.05 -1.84
N ASN A 138 -7.62 23.38 -0.55
CA ASN A 138 -8.62 24.17 0.17
C ASN A 138 -10.10 23.72 -0.05
N LYS A 139 -10.36 22.41 -0.05
CA LYS A 139 -11.69 21.86 -0.30
C LYS A 139 -12.48 21.58 0.95
N PHE A 140 -11.87 21.02 1.99
CA PHE A 140 -12.57 20.46 3.16
C PHE A 140 -12.21 21.21 4.43
N ASP A 141 -13.20 21.49 5.27
CA ASP A 141 -13.02 22.10 6.59
C ASP A 141 -12.44 21.10 7.60
N LYS A 142 -12.74 19.81 7.45
CA LYS A 142 -12.25 18.72 8.30
C LYS A 142 -11.15 17.94 7.60
N ARG A 143 -10.17 17.45 8.37
CA ARG A 143 -9.01 16.73 7.84
C ARG A 143 -9.43 15.42 7.18
N PRO A 144 -9.14 15.22 5.89
CA PRO A 144 -9.29 13.94 5.24
C PRO A 144 -8.33 12.88 5.81
N SER A 145 -8.72 11.62 5.76
CA SER A 145 -7.77 10.51 5.93
C SER A 145 -6.77 10.48 4.77
N TYR A 146 -5.78 9.62 4.85
CA TYR A 146 -5.03 9.24 3.67
C TYR A 146 -5.98 8.70 2.60
N ALA A 147 -5.66 8.95 1.32
CA ALA A 147 -6.34 8.28 0.23
C ALA A 147 -5.65 6.93 -0.06
N VAL A 148 -6.45 5.90 -0.09
CA VAL A 148 -6.04 4.53 -0.34
C VAL A 148 -6.85 3.98 -1.50
N ASN A 149 -6.17 3.43 -2.50
CA ASN A 149 -6.83 2.92 -3.71
C ASN A 149 -7.85 3.90 -4.31
N GLY A 150 -7.49 5.19 -4.37
CA GLY A 150 -8.34 6.22 -4.95
C GLY A 150 -9.52 6.68 -4.07
N VAL A 151 -9.59 6.27 -2.81
CA VAL A 151 -10.68 6.64 -1.88
C VAL A 151 -10.10 7.21 -0.59
N PHE A 152 -10.70 8.25 -0.08
CA PHE A 152 -10.43 8.78 1.27
C PHE A 152 -11.74 9.01 2.03
N ARG A 153 -11.64 9.16 3.35
CA ARG A 153 -12.79 9.45 4.20
C ARG A 153 -12.56 10.68 5.06
N ILE A 154 -13.66 11.29 5.47
CA ILE A 154 -13.69 12.40 6.42
C ILE A 154 -14.57 11.98 7.58
N GLN A 155 -14.04 12.11 8.81
CA GLN A 155 -14.87 11.96 10.00
C GLN A 155 -15.58 13.28 10.28
N ASP A 156 -16.89 13.26 10.28
CA ASP A 156 -17.72 14.36 10.76
C ASP A 156 -17.89 14.23 12.26
N TYR A 157 -17.15 15.05 13.04
CA TYR A 157 -17.18 15.00 14.49
C TYR A 157 -18.51 15.47 15.10
N ASP A 158 -19.31 16.24 14.36
CA ASP A 158 -20.60 16.75 14.84
C ASP A 158 -21.66 15.65 14.80
N THR A 159 -21.64 14.83 13.76
CA THR A 159 -22.55 13.68 13.58
C THR A 159 -21.92 12.36 13.99
N ASN A 160 -20.59 12.34 14.22
CA ASN A 160 -19.76 11.14 14.42
C ASN A 160 -19.90 10.11 13.29
N GLN A 161 -20.03 10.58 12.05
CA GLN A 161 -20.17 9.75 10.87
C GLN A 161 -18.93 9.85 9.98
N TYR A 162 -18.68 8.83 9.19
CA TYR A 162 -17.66 8.80 8.17
C TYR A 162 -18.27 9.01 6.79
N LEU A 163 -17.74 9.98 6.05
CA LEU A 163 -18.09 10.27 4.67
C LEU A 163 -16.94 9.88 3.75
N TYR A 164 -17.22 9.15 2.70
CA TYR A 164 -16.23 8.69 1.74
C TYR A 164 -16.24 9.52 0.47
N TYR A 165 -15.06 9.73 -0.10
CA TYR A 165 -14.87 10.53 -1.31
C TYR A 165 -13.84 9.89 -2.23
N SER A 166 -14.03 10.09 -3.56
CA SER A 166 -13.01 9.75 -4.54
C SER A 166 -11.81 10.69 -4.45
N ALA A 167 -10.60 10.15 -4.52
CA ALA A 167 -9.36 10.92 -4.58
C ALA A 167 -9.11 11.38 -6.03
N THR A 168 -9.89 12.34 -6.47
CA THR A 168 -9.83 12.97 -7.80
C THR A 168 -9.70 14.48 -7.64
N PRO A 169 -9.28 15.25 -8.67
CA PRO A 169 -9.23 16.72 -8.62
C PRO A 169 -10.57 17.36 -8.24
N THR A 170 -11.67 16.68 -8.55
CA THR A 170 -13.02 17.05 -8.10
C THR A 170 -13.59 15.87 -7.31
N PRO A 171 -13.34 15.81 -5.98
CA PRO A 171 -13.81 14.71 -5.15
C PRO A 171 -15.32 14.53 -5.23
N LYS A 172 -15.77 13.28 -5.44
CA LYS A 172 -17.18 12.91 -5.45
C LYS A 172 -17.47 12.10 -4.20
N LEU A 173 -18.64 12.35 -3.61
CA LEU A 173 -19.14 11.56 -2.48
C LEU A 173 -19.38 10.10 -2.95
N ILE A 174 -18.93 9.16 -2.15
CA ILE A 174 -19.09 7.70 -2.33
C ILE A 174 -20.12 7.22 -1.29
N GLY A 175 -21.18 6.57 -1.75
CA GLY A 175 -22.25 6.07 -0.89
C GLY A 175 -23.24 7.13 -0.45
N THR A 176 -23.65 7.11 0.81
CA THR A 176 -24.72 7.98 1.32
C THR A 176 -24.21 9.30 1.89
N PRO A 177 -24.91 10.44 1.65
CA PRO A 177 -24.58 11.73 2.27
C PRO A 177 -24.83 11.76 3.79
N LYS A 178 -25.56 10.80 4.33
CA LYS A 178 -25.72 10.65 5.79
C LYS A 178 -24.47 10.08 6.46
N GLY A 179 -23.56 9.49 5.69
CA GLY A 179 -22.36 8.84 6.20
C GLY A 179 -22.62 7.48 6.86
N TYR A 180 -21.59 6.98 7.52
CA TYR A 180 -21.58 5.66 8.16
C TYR A 180 -21.05 5.79 9.59
N LYS A 181 -21.59 5.00 10.54
CA LYS A 181 -21.13 5.00 11.95
C LYS A 181 -19.67 4.55 12.09
N GLN A 182 -19.28 3.58 11.29
CA GLN A 182 -17.92 3.07 11.20
C GLN A 182 -17.59 2.78 9.75
N GLY A 183 -16.29 2.75 9.45
CA GLY A 183 -15.89 2.42 8.11
C GLY A 183 -14.39 2.12 8.02
N GLY A 184 -14.05 1.22 7.13
CA GLY A 184 -12.71 0.80 6.86
C GLY A 184 -12.04 1.56 5.72
N ILE A 185 -11.14 0.89 5.06
CA ILE A 185 -10.30 1.40 3.97
C ILE A 185 -10.70 0.67 2.67
N CYS A 186 -10.66 1.38 1.56
CA CYS A 186 -10.86 0.76 0.26
C CYS A 186 -9.71 -0.22 -0.03
N SER A 187 -10.04 -1.47 -0.19
CA SER A 187 -9.12 -2.53 -0.54
C SER A 187 -9.81 -3.55 -1.43
N GLU A 188 -9.10 -4.06 -2.42
CA GLU A 188 -9.65 -5.03 -3.38
C GLU A 188 -11.00 -4.61 -4.00
N GLY A 189 -11.17 -3.29 -4.22
CA GLY A 189 -12.37 -2.71 -4.84
C GLY A 189 -13.58 -2.51 -3.93
N ILE A 190 -13.47 -2.81 -2.62
CA ILE A 190 -14.58 -2.72 -1.67
C ILE A 190 -14.20 -2.02 -0.36
N ILE A 191 -15.21 -1.48 0.32
CA ILE A 191 -15.06 -0.68 1.53
C ILE A 191 -16.03 -1.24 2.60
N PRO A 192 -15.54 -1.78 3.73
CA PRO A 192 -16.41 -2.18 4.83
C PRO A 192 -16.97 -0.97 5.55
N VAL A 193 -18.28 -0.97 5.80
CA VAL A 193 -18.97 0.12 6.50
C VAL A 193 -20.05 -0.42 7.45
N VAL A 194 -20.35 0.36 8.48
CA VAL A 194 -21.47 0.12 9.39
C VAL A 194 -22.47 1.24 9.21
N SER A 195 -23.66 0.92 8.78
CA SER A 195 -24.75 1.88 8.58
C SER A 195 -25.38 2.37 9.91
N ALA A 196 -26.25 3.35 9.83
CA ALA A 196 -26.92 3.93 11.01
C ALA A 196 -27.74 2.91 11.80
N ASP A 197 -28.22 1.87 11.15
CA ASP A 197 -28.99 0.75 11.71
C ASP A 197 -28.13 -0.45 12.16
N GLU A 198 -26.82 -0.22 12.38
CA GLU A 198 -25.82 -1.18 12.88
C GLU A 198 -25.50 -2.33 11.90
N ARG A 199 -26.00 -2.32 10.68
CA ARG A 199 -25.71 -3.38 9.72
C ARG A 199 -24.32 -3.19 9.09
N ILE A 200 -23.54 -4.26 9.07
CA ILE A 200 -22.26 -4.31 8.39
C ILE A 200 -22.51 -4.67 6.92
N HIS A 201 -21.99 -3.85 6.03
CA HIS A 201 -22.04 -4.12 4.61
C HIS A 201 -20.78 -3.56 3.90
N TYR A 202 -20.62 -3.92 2.65
CA TYR A 202 -19.49 -3.50 1.85
C TYR A 202 -19.98 -2.66 0.68
N LEU A 203 -19.30 -1.55 0.43
CA LEU A 203 -19.52 -0.69 -0.74
C LEU A 203 -18.48 -1.01 -1.81
N THR A 204 -18.87 -0.79 -3.05
CA THR A 204 -17.92 -0.66 -4.16
C THR A 204 -17.21 0.71 -4.10
N GLU A 205 -16.15 0.88 -4.88
CA GLU A 205 -15.47 2.18 -5.06
C GLU A 205 -16.39 3.28 -5.63
N THR A 206 -17.49 2.89 -6.30
CA THR A 206 -18.51 3.82 -6.81
C THR A 206 -19.57 4.17 -5.79
N GLY A 207 -19.60 3.48 -4.64
CA GLY A 207 -20.52 3.73 -3.54
C GLY A 207 -21.82 2.92 -3.59
N GLU A 208 -21.92 1.97 -4.49
CA GLU A 208 -23.00 0.99 -4.52
C GLU A 208 -22.76 -0.07 -3.43
N THR A 209 -23.83 -0.62 -2.86
CA THR A 209 -23.68 -1.74 -1.93
C THR A 209 -23.29 -3.00 -2.71
N ALA A 210 -22.11 -3.54 -2.42
CA ALA A 210 -21.65 -4.79 -2.99
C ALA A 210 -22.39 -5.97 -2.36
N PHE A 211 -22.42 -6.04 -1.03
CA PHE A 211 -23.18 -7.06 -0.28
C PHE A 211 -23.38 -6.63 1.19
N TYR A 212 -24.36 -7.26 1.84
CA TYR A 212 -24.57 -7.19 3.29
C TYR A 212 -24.04 -8.46 3.95
N LEU A 213 -23.42 -8.34 5.12
CA LEU A 213 -23.18 -9.50 5.96
C LEU A 213 -24.47 -9.89 6.68
N LEU A 214 -24.96 -11.09 6.38
CA LEU A 214 -26.10 -11.69 7.04
C LEU A 214 -25.61 -12.58 8.18
N PRO A 215 -26.41 -12.78 9.26
CA PRO A 215 -26.01 -13.63 10.37
C PRO A 215 -25.48 -14.98 9.93
N TYR A 216 -24.32 -15.39 10.45
CA TYR A 216 -23.71 -16.67 10.13
C TYR A 216 -24.08 -17.71 11.18
N GLN A 217 -24.76 -18.79 10.75
CA GLN A 217 -25.28 -19.83 11.63
C GLN A 217 -26.10 -19.27 12.80
N GLY A 218 -26.91 -18.24 12.53
CA GLY A 218 -27.75 -17.57 13.53
C GLY A 218 -27.02 -16.65 14.49
N LYS A 219 -25.76 -16.29 14.22
CA LYS A 219 -24.93 -15.39 15.02
C LYS A 219 -24.62 -14.12 14.25
N GLU A 220 -24.78 -12.96 14.88
CA GLU A 220 -24.47 -11.66 14.28
C GLU A 220 -22.98 -11.41 14.19
N PHE A 221 -22.58 -10.64 13.18
CA PHE A 221 -21.22 -10.11 13.06
C PHE A 221 -21.03 -8.95 14.03
N LEU A 222 -20.08 -9.10 14.95
CA LEU A 222 -19.73 -8.06 15.91
C LEU A 222 -18.83 -6.99 15.28
N CYS A 223 -17.85 -7.41 14.50
CA CYS A 223 -16.94 -6.54 13.76
C CYS A 223 -16.23 -7.31 12.64
N VAL A 224 -15.68 -6.54 11.71
CA VAL A 224 -14.91 -7.04 10.58
C VAL A 224 -13.57 -6.31 10.45
N SER A 225 -12.63 -6.92 9.73
CA SER A 225 -11.39 -6.26 9.34
C SER A 225 -11.69 -4.93 8.63
N PRO A 226 -10.93 -3.88 8.91
CA PRO A 226 -11.10 -2.60 8.21
C PRO A 226 -10.71 -2.64 6.72
N PHE A 227 -10.14 -3.72 6.24
CA PHE A 227 -9.72 -3.92 4.84
C PHE A 227 -9.54 -5.41 4.53
N PHE A 228 -9.50 -5.74 3.25
CA PHE A 228 -9.09 -7.04 2.72
C PHE A 228 -7.60 -7.05 2.43
N THR A 229 -7.00 -8.21 2.59
CA THR A 229 -5.67 -8.57 2.11
C THR A 229 -5.71 -9.99 1.57
N GLU A 230 -5.09 -10.27 0.44
CA GLU A 230 -5.02 -11.60 -0.18
C GLU A 230 -6.39 -12.29 -0.29
N GLN A 231 -7.41 -11.51 -0.71
CA GLN A 231 -8.79 -11.99 -0.83
C GLN A 231 -9.39 -12.49 0.49
N ARG A 232 -8.91 -12.00 1.64
CA ARG A 232 -9.36 -12.39 2.98
C ARG A 232 -9.55 -11.17 3.86
N ALA A 233 -10.64 -11.15 4.61
CA ALA A 233 -10.88 -10.24 5.72
C ALA A 233 -11.32 -11.03 6.94
N TRP A 234 -10.66 -10.82 8.07
CA TRP A 234 -11.10 -11.45 9.30
C TRP A 234 -12.42 -10.81 9.77
N PHE A 235 -13.23 -11.59 10.44
CA PHE A 235 -14.43 -11.14 11.14
C PHE A 235 -14.50 -11.75 12.54
N ARG A 236 -15.34 -11.15 13.38
CA ARG A 236 -15.67 -11.67 14.72
C ARG A 236 -17.18 -11.72 14.89
N LEU A 237 -17.69 -12.82 15.34
CA LEU A 237 -19.10 -13.00 15.70
C LEU A 237 -19.37 -12.57 17.16
N GLU A 238 -20.65 -12.44 17.52
CA GLU A 238 -21.10 -12.10 18.88
C GLU A 238 -20.62 -13.09 19.96
N ASN A 239 -20.38 -14.34 19.62
CA ASN A 239 -19.74 -15.33 20.49
C ASN A 239 -18.23 -15.16 20.63
N ARG A 240 -17.67 -14.07 20.08
CA ARG A 240 -16.27 -13.67 20.06
C ARG A 240 -15.33 -14.58 19.25
N LYS A 241 -15.88 -15.53 18.50
CA LYS A 241 -15.06 -16.34 17.59
C LYS A 241 -14.82 -15.60 16.28
N CYS A 242 -13.59 -15.75 15.76
CA CYS A 242 -13.08 -15.13 14.54
C CYS A 242 -12.92 -16.17 13.44
N GLY A 243 -13.21 -15.75 12.23
CA GLY A 243 -12.99 -16.49 10.98
C GLY A 243 -12.63 -15.51 9.87
N TYR A 244 -12.71 -15.95 8.62
CA TYR A 244 -12.41 -15.10 7.48
C TYR A 244 -13.48 -15.23 6.39
N ILE A 245 -13.76 -14.09 5.75
CA ILE A 245 -14.61 -13.99 4.56
C ILE A 245 -13.77 -13.68 3.32
N ASP A 246 -14.33 -14.01 2.16
CA ASP A 246 -13.84 -13.55 0.84
C ASP A 246 -14.48 -12.21 0.43
N PRO A 247 -14.03 -11.56 -0.68
CA PRO A 247 -14.61 -10.32 -1.18
C PRO A 247 -16.06 -10.43 -1.69
N GLN A 248 -16.62 -11.61 -1.75
CA GLN A 248 -18.03 -11.87 -2.05
C GLN A 248 -18.89 -12.02 -0.79
N GLY A 249 -18.25 -11.98 0.40
CA GLY A 249 -18.91 -12.12 1.70
C GLY A 249 -19.15 -13.56 2.15
N ASN A 250 -18.58 -14.55 1.47
CA ASN A 250 -18.67 -15.95 1.90
C ASN A 250 -17.67 -16.23 3.02
N VAL A 251 -18.10 -16.98 4.03
CA VAL A 251 -17.18 -17.49 5.05
C VAL A 251 -16.31 -18.58 4.43
N VAL A 252 -14.99 -18.33 4.40
CA VAL A 252 -13.99 -19.25 3.80
C VAL A 252 -13.12 -19.92 4.84
N ILE A 253 -13.01 -19.35 6.04
CA ILE A 253 -12.41 -19.98 7.21
C ILE A 253 -13.39 -19.86 8.38
N GLU A 254 -13.78 -21.00 8.93
CA GLU A 254 -14.76 -21.09 10.01
C GLU A 254 -14.36 -20.25 11.24
N PRO A 255 -15.35 -19.66 11.96
CA PRO A 255 -15.11 -18.84 13.14
C PRO A 255 -14.81 -19.71 14.38
N ILE A 256 -13.61 -20.28 14.41
CA ILE A 256 -13.13 -21.16 15.49
C ILE A 256 -12.05 -20.50 16.36
N TYR A 257 -11.42 -19.43 15.88
CA TYR A 257 -10.33 -18.74 16.58
C TYR A 257 -10.88 -17.68 17.55
N ASP A 258 -10.10 -17.34 18.57
CA ASP A 258 -10.44 -16.28 19.54
C ASP A 258 -9.84 -14.92 19.16
N ASN A 259 -8.81 -14.91 18.30
CA ASN A 259 -8.29 -13.72 17.64
C ASN A 259 -7.75 -14.06 16.26
N ALA A 260 -7.74 -13.07 15.36
CA ALA A 260 -7.30 -13.24 14.00
C ALA A 260 -6.71 -11.93 13.45
N PHE A 261 -5.63 -12.04 12.66
CA PHE A 261 -4.95 -10.92 12.02
C PHE A 261 -5.07 -11.01 10.49
N PRO A 262 -4.82 -9.92 9.74
CA PRO A 262 -4.84 -9.95 8.28
C PRO A 262 -3.87 -10.98 7.69
N PHE A 263 -4.23 -11.53 6.53
CA PHE A 263 -3.32 -12.31 5.72
C PHE A 263 -2.25 -11.42 5.08
N HIS A 264 -1.02 -11.90 5.04
CA HIS A 264 0.06 -11.32 4.27
C HIS A 264 1.12 -12.38 3.95
N GLU A 265 1.65 -12.36 2.72
CA GLU A 265 2.58 -13.39 2.22
C GLU A 265 2.06 -14.82 2.38
N GLY A 266 0.75 -15.00 2.11
CA GLY A 266 0.08 -16.31 2.19
C GLY A 266 -0.09 -16.84 3.60
N LYS A 267 0.01 -16.01 4.65
CA LYS A 267 -0.05 -16.44 6.04
C LYS A 267 -0.85 -15.46 6.90
N ALA A 268 -1.58 -15.98 7.87
CA ALA A 268 -2.20 -15.19 8.92
C ALA A 268 -1.89 -15.77 10.30
N ILE A 269 -1.88 -14.90 11.30
CA ILE A 269 -1.68 -15.31 12.69
C ILE A 269 -3.04 -15.32 13.37
N VAL A 270 -3.34 -16.40 14.06
CA VAL A 270 -4.58 -16.61 14.80
C VAL A 270 -4.31 -17.12 16.20
N TYR A 271 -5.21 -16.81 17.13
CA TYR A 271 -5.15 -17.34 18.50
C TYR A 271 -6.25 -18.36 18.73
N ASN A 272 -5.86 -19.52 19.24
CA ASN A 272 -6.76 -20.57 19.69
C ASN A 272 -6.67 -20.66 21.24
N LYS A 273 -7.72 -20.20 21.93
CA LYS A 273 -7.77 -20.16 23.38
C LYS A 273 -7.83 -21.55 24.02
N GLU A 274 -8.49 -22.52 23.37
CA GLU A 274 -8.62 -23.87 23.90
C GLU A 274 -7.27 -24.58 23.95
N ALA A 275 -6.45 -24.36 22.90
CA ALA A 275 -5.08 -24.87 22.84
C ALA A 275 -4.07 -23.96 23.55
N ASP A 276 -4.47 -22.74 23.92
CA ASP A 276 -3.62 -21.64 24.45
C ASP A 276 -2.42 -21.34 23.55
N LYS A 277 -2.66 -21.26 22.24
CA LYS A 277 -1.61 -21.14 21.23
C LYS A 277 -1.89 -20.07 20.21
N TRP A 278 -0.82 -19.41 19.79
CA TRP A 278 -0.79 -18.64 18.56
C TRP A 278 -0.33 -19.53 17.42
N LEU A 279 -1.12 -19.57 16.36
CA LEU A 279 -0.91 -20.43 15.18
C LEU A 279 -0.73 -19.56 13.95
N VAL A 280 0.05 -20.05 13.00
CA VAL A 280 0.12 -19.51 11.64
C VAL A 280 -0.68 -20.43 10.72
N ILE A 281 -1.58 -19.84 9.96
CA ILE A 281 -2.46 -20.55 9.03
C ILE A 281 -2.25 -20.07 7.59
N ASP A 282 -2.53 -20.94 6.62
CA ASP A 282 -2.61 -20.61 5.20
C ASP A 282 -3.99 -20.01 4.82
N PRO A 283 -4.20 -19.46 3.60
CA PRO A 283 -5.48 -18.89 3.17
C PRO A 283 -6.68 -19.87 3.11
N ASN A 284 -6.44 -21.17 3.29
CA ASN A 284 -7.48 -22.18 3.40
C ASN A 284 -7.78 -22.57 4.85
N GLY A 285 -7.11 -21.93 5.82
CA GLY A 285 -7.26 -22.22 7.25
C GLY A 285 -6.45 -23.41 7.74
N LYS A 286 -5.54 -23.96 6.92
CA LYS A 286 -4.67 -25.06 7.33
C LYS A 286 -3.55 -24.51 8.23
N GLU A 287 -3.37 -25.13 9.39
CA GLU A 287 -2.25 -24.80 10.29
C GLU A 287 -0.92 -25.16 9.64
N LEU A 288 0.00 -24.18 9.64
CA LEU A 288 1.35 -24.34 9.12
C LEU A 288 2.32 -24.66 10.26
N PHE A 289 2.29 -23.86 11.33
CA PHE A 289 3.13 -24.07 12.53
C PHE A 289 2.60 -23.23 13.70
N GLU A 290 3.11 -23.55 14.90
CA GLU A 290 2.86 -22.79 16.12
C GLU A 290 3.79 -21.57 16.19
N ALA A 291 3.22 -20.38 16.33
CA ALA A 291 3.98 -19.14 16.41
C ALA A 291 4.46 -18.87 17.85
N SER A 292 3.63 -19.13 18.86
CA SER A 292 3.96 -18.97 20.28
C SER A 292 3.02 -19.79 21.15
N SER A 293 3.54 -20.33 22.25
CA SER A 293 2.78 -21.02 23.31
C SER A 293 2.54 -20.15 24.57
N ASN A 294 2.90 -18.87 24.53
CA ASN A 294 2.80 -17.98 25.68
C ASN A 294 1.47 -17.22 25.71
N GLY A 295 0.35 -17.92 25.86
CA GLY A 295 -0.93 -17.31 26.22
C GLY A 295 -1.39 -16.10 25.40
N TYR A 296 -2.53 -15.54 25.81
CA TYR A 296 -3.06 -14.32 25.18
C TYR A 296 -2.22 -13.10 25.58
N GLN A 297 -1.27 -12.71 24.74
CA GLN A 297 -0.70 -11.37 24.75
C GLN A 297 -1.39 -10.54 23.67
N GLN A 298 -1.76 -9.31 24.01
CA GLN A 298 -2.42 -8.42 23.07
C GLN A 298 -1.37 -7.86 22.10
N TYR A 299 -1.13 -8.59 21.00
CA TYR A 299 -0.28 -8.07 19.93
C TYR A 299 -1.03 -7.00 19.13
N SER A 300 -0.37 -5.88 18.90
CA SER A 300 -0.81 -4.91 17.90
C SER A 300 -0.46 -5.49 16.53
N TYR A 301 -1.41 -5.56 15.63
CA TYR A 301 -1.27 -5.98 14.25
C TYR A 301 0.08 -6.63 13.92
N THR A 302 0.10 -7.97 13.88
CA THR A 302 1.28 -8.71 13.50
C THR A 302 0.98 -9.48 12.22
N PHE A 303 1.93 -9.50 11.30
CA PHE A 303 1.81 -10.13 9.98
C PHE A 303 3.21 -10.49 9.48
N PHE A 304 3.27 -11.35 8.47
CA PHE A 304 4.52 -11.64 7.77
C PHE A 304 4.89 -10.50 6.84
N GLU A 305 6.18 -10.16 6.77
CA GLU A 305 6.76 -9.20 5.84
C GLU A 305 8.18 -9.65 5.51
N ASN A 306 8.49 -9.77 4.22
CA ASN A 306 9.78 -10.28 3.72
C ASN A 306 10.15 -11.65 4.34
N GLY A 307 9.17 -12.53 4.50
CA GLY A 307 9.37 -13.86 5.07
C GLY A 307 9.52 -13.94 6.59
N TYR A 308 9.31 -12.83 7.30
CA TYR A 308 9.43 -12.76 8.75
C TYR A 308 8.18 -12.17 9.41
N CYS A 309 7.90 -12.60 10.62
CA CYS A 309 6.85 -12.06 11.47
C CYS A 309 7.41 -11.73 12.85
N LEU A 310 7.05 -10.57 13.38
CA LEU A 310 7.39 -10.18 14.74
C LEU A 310 6.40 -10.78 15.73
N ILE A 311 6.89 -11.66 16.62
CA ILE A 311 6.12 -12.22 17.73
C ILE A 311 6.89 -11.97 19.03
N GLU A 312 6.21 -11.36 20.01
CA GLU A 312 6.85 -10.97 21.26
C GLU A 312 8.06 -10.03 21.01
N ASN A 313 9.26 -10.51 21.21
CA ASN A 313 10.51 -9.78 20.97
C ASN A 313 11.48 -10.55 20.06
N PHE A 314 10.97 -11.39 19.18
CA PHE A 314 11.75 -12.12 18.20
C PHE A 314 11.05 -12.20 16.85
N LEU A 315 11.83 -12.37 15.79
CA LEU A 315 11.34 -12.69 14.46
C LEU A 315 11.18 -14.19 14.29
N LEU A 316 10.01 -14.60 13.77
CA LEU A 316 9.81 -15.93 13.22
C LEU A 316 10.02 -15.87 11.71
N ASN A 317 10.74 -16.84 11.17
CA ASN A 317 10.82 -17.04 9.73
C ASN A 317 9.60 -17.84 9.20
N GLU A 318 9.53 -18.03 7.89
CA GLU A 318 8.45 -18.78 7.24
C GLU A 318 8.30 -20.24 7.66
N LYS A 319 9.32 -20.82 8.33
CA LYS A 319 9.30 -22.19 8.86
C LYS A 319 8.90 -22.25 10.33
N GLY A 320 8.63 -21.11 10.96
CA GLY A 320 8.34 -21.03 12.39
C GLY A 320 9.59 -21.08 13.28
N GLU A 321 10.78 -20.87 12.72
CA GLU A 321 12.02 -20.84 13.48
C GLU A 321 12.30 -19.42 13.98
N LYS A 322 12.80 -19.30 15.21
CA LYS A 322 13.21 -18.02 15.79
C LYS A 322 14.51 -17.55 15.15
N ALA A 323 14.40 -16.58 14.23
CA ALA A 323 15.53 -16.08 13.46
C ALA A 323 16.34 -15.03 14.22
N GLN A 324 15.67 -14.07 14.87
CA GLN A 324 16.30 -12.95 15.56
C GLN A 324 15.54 -12.61 16.84
N ARG A 325 16.29 -12.38 17.93
CA ARG A 325 15.73 -11.86 19.20
C ARG A 325 16.20 -10.44 19.43
N PHE A 326 15.27 -9.55 19.73
CA PHE A 326 15.58 -8.16 20.00
C PHE A 326 15.98 -7.91 21.46
N PRO A 327 16.75 -6.82 21.73
CA PRO A 327 17.19 -6.46 23.06
C PRO A 327 16.04 -6.27 24.05
N SER A 328 16.25 -6.67 25.32
CA SER A 328 15.25 -6.56 26.39
C SER A 328 14.92 -5.13 26.83
N ASN A 329 15.71 -4.14 26.41
CA ASN A 329 15.43 -2.72 26.65
C ASN A 329 14.40 -2.12 25.66
N ILE A 330 13.83 -2.91 24.78
CA ILE A 330 12.72 -2.48 23.91
C ILE A 330 11.42 -2.70 24.69
N TYR A 331 10.71 -1.58 24.96
CA TYR A 331 9.41 -1.62 25.63
C TYR A 331 8.28 -1.97 24.65
N SER A 332 8.34 -1.41 23.44
CA SER A 332 7.37 -1.63 22.40
C SER A 332 8.07 -1.61 21.04
N ILE A 333 7.61 -2.43 20.11
CA ILE A 333 8.13 -2.51 18.74
C ILE A 333 6.96 -2.64 17.79
N SER A 334 6.99 -1.88 16.69
CA SER A 334 6.02 -2.02 15.60
C SER A 334 6.33 -3.22 14.72
N PRO A 335 5.40 -3.70 13.90
CA PRO A 335 5.74 -4.57 12.78
C PRO A 335 6.87 -3.96 11.93
N PHE A 336 7.66 -4.82 11.29
CA PHE A 336 8.64 -4.40 10.30
C PHE A 336 7.95 -4.05 9.01
N ILE A 337 8.33 -2.92 8.41
CA ILE A 337 7.91 -2.48 7.08
C ILE A 337 9.18 -2.07 6.34
N ASP A 338 9.43 -2.62 5.17
CA ASP A 338 10.68 -2.43 4.41
C ASP A 338 11.94 -2.65 5.28
N ASN A 339 11.92 -3.70 6.10
CA ASN A 339 12.99 -4.07 7.03
C ASN A 339 13.27 -3.06 8.15
N VAL A 340 12.36 -2.13 8.41
CA VAL A 340 12.46 -1.14 9.49
C VAL A 340 11.26 -1.23 10.42
N ALA A 341 11.51 -1.26 11.72
CA ALA A 341 10.49 -1.14 12.76
C ALA A 341 10.71 0.11 13.60
N LEU A 342 9.64 0.66 14.15
CA LEU A 342 9.72 1.67 15.22
C LEU A 342 9.79 0.96 16.55
N PHE A 343 10.66 1.41 17.43
CA PHE A 343 10.73 0.87 18.80
C PHE A 343 10.74 1.99 19.83
N GLN A 344 10.25 1.68 21.02
CA GLN A 344 10.35 2.56 22.19
C GLN A 344 11.38 1.99 23.16
N ASP A 345 12.40 2.78 23.47
CA ASP A 345 13.42 2.42 24.44
C ASP A 345 12.84 2.50 25.86
N SER A 346 12.98 1.43 26.63
CA SER A 346 12.39 1.30 27.97
C SER A 346 13.03 2.21 29.02
N LYS A 347 14.25 2.69 28.79
CA LYS A 347 14.98 3.54 29.74
C LYS A 347 14.67 5.01 29.54
N THR A 348 14.61 5.44 28.29
CA THR A 348 14.40 6.86 27.92
C THR A 348 12.95 7.19 27.61
N GLY A 349 12.13 6.18 27.28
CA GLY A 349 10.77 6.34 26.77
C GLY A 349 10.72 6.95 25.36
N LEU A 350 11.88 7.18 24.73
CA LEU A 350 11.96 7.78 23.40
C LEU A 350 11.80 6.71 22.31
N TRP A 351 11.29 7.15 21.15
CA TRP A 351 11.13 6.32 19.98
C TRP A 351 12.33 6.44 19.05
N GLY A 352 12.72 5.31 18.46
CA GLY A 352 13.77 5.16 17.45
C GLY A 352 13.36 4.21 16.35
N GLN A 353 14.26 3.97 15.44
CA GLN A 353 14.12 3.00 14.35
C GLN A 353 15.08 1.84 14.55
N LEU A 354 14.66 0.65 14.16
CA LEU A 354 15.39 -0.60 14.27
C LEU A 354 15.38 -1.31 12.91
N ASN A 355 16.52 -1.84 12.49
CA ASN A 355 16.57 -2.70 11.31
C ASN A 355 16.21 -4.16 11.68
N ILE A 356 16.04 -5.00 10.66
CA ILE A 356 15.64 -6.40 10.85
C ILE A 356 16.71 -7.23 11.58
N GLU A 357 17.97 -6.79 11.55
CA GLU A 357 19.09 -7.39 12.28
C GLU A 357 19.08 -7.03 13.79
N GLY A 358 18.15 -6.15 14.20
CA GLY A 358 18.03 -5.72 15.59
C GLY A 358 18.94 -4.55 15.97
N GLU A 359 19.52 -3.86 15.00
CA GLU A 359 20.40 -2.72 15.21
C GLU A 359 19.60 -1.41 15.14
N SER A 360 19.89 -0.49 16.04
CA SER A 360 19.25 0.82 16.04
C SER A 360 19.75 1.68 14.87
N ILE A 361 18.80 2.21 14.07
CA ILE A 361 19.09 3.17 13.01
C ILE A 361 19.15 4.57 13.64
N GLY A 362 20.29 4.90 14.24
CA GLY A 362 20.51 6.13 15.00
C GLY A 362 19.95 6.06 16.42
N GLU A 363 20.15 7.13 17.18
CA GLU A 363 19.72 7.23 18.59
C GLU A 363 18.20 7.47 18.68
N PRO A 364 17.49 6.83 19.65
CA PRO A 364 16.10 7.14 19.96
C PRO A 364 15.96 8.60 20.39
N LYS A 365 15.17 9.40 19.67
CA LYS A 365 15.07 10.85 19.92
C LYS A 365 13.66 11.42 19.83
N TYR A 366 12.68 10.64 19.40
CA TYR A 366 11.32 11.14 19.20
C TYR A 366 10.45 10.87 20.42
N SER A 367 9.76 11.90 20.91
CA SER A 367 8.82 11.76 22.04
C SER A 367 7.52 11.02 21.65
N ARG A 368 7.22 10.97 20.37
CA ARG A 368 6.09 10.23 19.77
C ARG A 368 6.52 9.56 18.48
N ALA A 369 6.11 8.31 18.31
CA ALA A 369 6.03 7.69 17.01
C ALA A 369 4.54 7.55 16.68
N LEU A 370 4.13 8.09 15.57
CA LEU A 370 2.91 7.63 14.93
C LEU A 370 3.29 6.30 14.32
N GLY A 371 2.65 5.23 14.75
CA GLY A 371 2.90 3.91 14.21
C GLY A 371 2.89 4.01 12.69
N LEU A 372 3.82 3.35 12.05
CA LEU A 372 3.70 2.99 10.64
C LEU A 372 2.48 2.06 10.60
N SER A 373 1.28 2.64 10.70
CA SER A 373 0.06 1.90 10.49
C SER A 373 0.11 1.46 9.06
N LEU A 374 0.07 0.17 8.79
CA LEU A 374 -0.30 -0.58 7.57
C LEU A 374 -0.30 0.17 6.22
N ILE A 375 0.39 1.30 6.12
CA ILE A 375 0.41 2.20 5.00
C ILE A 375 1.87 2.48 4.72
N HIS A 376 2.41 1.84 3.69
CA HIS A 376 3.71 2.17 3.15
C HIS A 376 3.80 3.67 2.85
N ILE A 377 4.47 4.41 3.71
CA ILE A 377 5.04 5.68 3.31
C ILE A 377 6.43 5.34 2.80
N SER A 378 6.53 5.07 1.53
CA SER A 378 7.81 5.01 0.84
C SER A 378 8.37 6.42 0.80
N GLU A 379 9.20 6.73 1.71
CA GLU A 379 10.21 7.77 1.95
C GLU A 379 10.03 8.46 3.31
N PRO A 380 11.13 8.70 4.04
CA PRO A 380 11.06 9.57 5.22
C PRO A 380 10.76 10.99 4.73
N THR A 381 9.48 11.35 4.77
CA THR A 381 9.13 12.77 4.70
C THR A 381 9.88 13.44 5.83
N ARG A 382 10.85 14.30 5.51
CA ARG A 382 11.33 15.33 6.43
C ARG A 382 10.07 16.01 6.93
N GLN A 383 9.67 15.70 8.16
CA GLN A 383 8.77 16.61 8.85
C GLN A 383 9.48 17.93 8.92
N ALA A 384 8.99 18.88 8.14
CA ALA A 384 9.30 20.27 8.38
C ALA A 384 8.89 20.52 9.82
N GLU A 385 9.88 20.79 10.67
CA GLU A 385 9.68 21.46 11.93
C GLU A 385 8.96 22.77 11.62
N ILE A 386 7.69 22.81 11.94
CA ILE A 386 6.99 24.08 12.11
C ILE A 386 6.71 24.16 13.60
N SER A 387 7.60 24.94 14.24
CA SER A 387 7.44 25.46 15.59
C SER A 387 6.10 26.15 15.81
#